data_73d68e3eaab15a900d2f42483a1668de
#
_entry.id   73d68e3eaab15a900d2f42483a1668de
#
_cell.length_a   1.000
_cell.length_b   1.000
_cell.length_c   1.000
_cell.angle_alpha   90.00
_cell.angle_beta   90.00
_cell.angle_gamma   90.00
#
_symmetry.space_group_name_H-M   'P 1'
#
loop_
_entity.id
_entity.type
_entity.pdbx_description
1 polymer ?
#
loop_
_entity_poly.entity_id
_entity_poly.type
_entity_poly.pdbx_seq_one_letter_code
_entity_poly.pdbx_strand_id
1 'polypeptide(L)'
;MHCGSRLAASLLGCGLILSVNSFADAQPAAGLDQHIETTTTELLGEEEAARYRRIVPTDKTISWEIYLPGNDSSEAPGVFVYISPRASGKIISPWREVMDRENLIYIGANKSGNRIHTNRRMVFATLAIKALATRYLFDARKMIVSGFSGGGRVASLVASQYPEVFQGAVYICGANFWKENQTRDVERVLQNRFVFLTGTQDFNLLEMRRTYEHYLEAGAKNSMLLVVPGMSHDLPDADYLTKAIDYLMEGAPP
;
A
#
# COMPACT_ATOMS: atom_id res chain seq x y z
N MET A 1 -1.27 27.87 16.39
CA MET A 1 -1.03 26.76 17.34
C MET A 1 -0.94 25.47 16.52
N HIS A 2 0.28 25.10 16.12
CA HIS A 2 0.55 23.92 15.29
C HIS A 2 0.98 22.80 16.23
N CYS A 3 0.05 21.98 16.66
CA CYS A 3 0.34 20.76 17.38
C CYS A 3 -0.24 19.58 16.58
N GLY A 4 0.55 19.02 15.71
CA GLY A 4 0.11 17.84 14.98
C GLY A 4 1.12 17.43 13.95
N SER A 5 1.98 16.51 14.25
CA SER A 5 2.56 15.59 13.25
C SER A 5 3.87 14.89 13.69
N ARG A 6 4.18 14.85 14.98
CA ARG A 6 5.42 14.17 15.41
C ARG A 6 5.27 12.68 15.75
N LEU A 7 4.08 12.08 15.61
CA LEU A 7 3.80 10.72 16.11
C LEU A 7 3.91 9.58 15.08
N ALA A 8 3.89 9.89 13.79
CA ALA A 8 3.88 8.83 12.77
C ALA A 8 5.26 8.25 12.42
N ALA A 9 6.33 8.86 12.87
CA ALA A 9 7.65 8.65 12.30
C ALA A 9 8.56 7.66 13.05
N SER A 10 8.12 7.10 14.15
CA SER A 10 8.93 6.15 14.95
C SER A 10 8.69 4.68 14.61
N LEU A 11 7.86 4.39 13.60
CA LEU A 11 7.43 3.01 13.31
C LEU A 11 8.49 2.11 12.70
N LEU A 12 9.49 2.65 12.03
CA LEU A 12 10.42 1.86 11.24
C LEU A 12 11.90 2.17 11.52
N GLY A 13 12.18 3.08 12.45
CA GLY A 13 13.56 3.45 12.82
C GLY A 13 14.28 2.44 13.73
N CYS A 14 13.65 1.33 14.10
CA CYS A 14 14.34 0.22 14.74
C CYS A 14 14.59 -0.83 13.67
N GLY A 15 15.85 -1.06 13.33
CA GLY A 15 16.26 -1.98 12.29
C GLY A 15 15.46 -3.27 12.36
N LEU A 16 14.80 -3.62 11.28
CA LEU A 16 14.16 -4.91 11.08
C LEU A 16 15.26 -5.98 11.03
N ILE A 17 15.85 -6.31 12.18
CA ILE A 17 16.52 -7.59 12.36
C ILE A 17 15.38 -8.59 12.50
N LEU A 18 14.93 -9.11 11.37
CA LEU A 18 14.10 -10.32 11.33
C LEU A 18 14.94 -11.44 11.93
N SER A 19 14.79 -11.66 13.25
CA SER A 19 15.14 -12.93 13.84
C SER A 19 14.27 -13.97 13.15
N VAL A 20 14.88 -14.75 12.27
CA VAL A 20 14.25 -15.87 11.57
C VAL A 20 13.93 -16.91 12.64
N ASN A 21 12.80 -16.77 13.30
CA ASN A 21 12.23 -17.90 14.02
C ASN A 21 11.76 -18.88 12.95
N SER A 22 12.34 -20.06 12.99
CA SER A 22 12.02 -21.22 12.17
C SER A 22 10.55 -21.61 12.39
N PHE A 23 9.64 -21.00 11.65
CA PHE A 23 8.31 -21.52 11.41
C PHE A 23 8.36 -22.37 10.15
N ALA A 24 8.87 -23.62 10.31
CA ALA A 24 8.66 -24.69 9.35
C ALA A 24 7.25 -25.26 9.58
N ASP A 25 6.23 -24.49 9.28
CA ASP A 25 4.87 -25.01 9.12
C ASP A 25 4.32 -24.53 7.78
N ALA A 26 3.72 -25.47 7.06
CA ALA A 26 3.27 -25.41 5.69
C ALA A 26 2.82 -24.02 5.24
N GLN A 27 3.44 -23.48 4.18
CA GLN A 27 2.84 -22.33 3.48
C GLN A 27 1.38 -22.68 3.20
N PRO A 28 0.42 -21.82 3.58
CA PRO A 28 -0.99 -22.10 3.30
C PRO A 28 -1.16 -22.23 1.78
N ALA A 29 -2.10 -23.08 1.39
CA ALA A 29 -2.39 -23.38 -0.01
C ALA A 29 -2.55 -22.06 -0.81
N ALA A 30 -1.88 -22.01 -1.94
CA ALA A 30 -1.86 -20.87 -2.86
C ALA A 30 -3.24 -20.59 -3.48
N GLY A 31 -3.52 -19.37 -3.90
CA GLY A 31 -4.78 -18.97 -4.51
C GLY A 31 -5.94 -18.81 -3.53
N LEU A 32 -5.67 -18.56 -2.24
CA LEU A 32 -6.69 -18.51 -1.20
C LEU A 32 -6.88 -17.13 -0.58
N ASP A 33 -8.15 -16.79 -0.33
CA ASP A 33 -8.52 -15.70 0.55
C ASP A 33 -8.24 -16.06 2.01
N GLN A 34 -7.60 -15.16 2.70
CA GLN A 34 -7.29 -15.26 4.12
C GLN A 34 -7.76 -13.99 4.85
N HIS A 35 -7.81 -14.07 6.18
CA HIS A 35 -8.20 -12.97 7.04
C HIS A 35 -7.28 -12.90 8.25
N ILE A 36 -6.82 -11.69 8.58
CA ILE A 36 -6.13 -11.41 9.83
C ILE A 36 -7.01 -10.47 10.65
N GLU A 37 -7.24 -10.85 11.89
CA GLU A 37 -7.89 -10.03 12.90
C GLU A 37 -7.03 -10.02 14.16
N THR A 38 -6.81 -8.83 14.73
CA THR A 38 -5.96 -8.63 15.91
C THR A 38 -6.27 -7.28 16.54
N THR A 39 -5.61 -6.97 17.66
CA THR A 39 -5.59 -5.63 18.25
C THR A 39 -4.22 -4.98 18.02
N THR A 40 -4.11 -3.66 18.20
CA THR A 40 -2.80 -2.99 18.13
C THR A 40 -1.86 -3.47 19.23
N THR A 41 -2.40 -3.84 20.40
CA THR A 41 -1.60 -4.37 21.52
C THR A 41 -1.01 -5.74 21.21
N GLU A 42 -1.80 -6.65 20.64
CA GLU A 42 -1.31 -7.97 20.21
C GLU A 42 -0.26 -7.87 19.11
N LEU A 43 -0.45 -6.93 18.18
CA LEU A 43 0.43 -6.78 17.02
C LEU A 43 1.75 -6.07 17.36
N LEU A 44 1.73 -5.11 18.28
CA LEU A 44 2.86 -4.20 18.54
C LEU A 44 3.45 -4.32 19.95
N GLY A 45 2.74 -4.98 20.87
CA GLY A 45 3.00 -4.89 22.29
C GLY A 45 2.44 -3.60 22.90
N GLU A 46 2.32 -3.56 24.23
CA GLU A 46 1.64 -2.45 24.95
C GLU A 46 2.32 -1.09 24.75
N GLU A 47 3.65 -1.04 24.83
CA GLU A 47 4.40 0.21 24.76
C GLU A 47 4.27 0.88 23.38
N GLU A 48 4.44 0.11 22.29
CA GLU A 48 4.33 0.64 20.93
C GLU A 48 2.86 0.94 20.58
N ALA A 49 1.91 0.10 20.96
CA ALA A 49 0.48 0.31 20.75
C ALA A 49 -0.03 1.60 21.43
N ALA A 50 0.50 1.94 22.61
CA ALA A 50 0.15 3.17 23.31
C ALA A 50 0.42 4.44 22.49
N ARG A 51 1.38 4.42 21.58
CA ARG A 51 1.71 5.53 20.66
C ARG A 51 0.58 5.81 19.66
N TYR A 52 -0.19 4.77 19.32
CA TYR A 52 -1.30 4.84 18.34
C TYR A 52 -2.67 5.04 18.98
N ARG A 53 -2.81 4.94 20.32
CA ARG A 53 -4.12 4.94 21.03
C ARG A 53 -5.07 6.07 20.67
N ARG A 54 -4.54 7.23 20.24
CA ARG A 54 -5.35 8.39 19.81
C ARG A 54 -5.91 8.22 18.39
N ILE A 55 -5.33 7.33 17.60
CA ILE A 55 -5.69 7.07 16.20
C ILE A 55 -6.47 5.77 16.11
N VAL A 56 -5.95 4.72 16.78
CA VAL A 56 -6.54 3.39 16.88
C VAL A 56 -6.59 3.02 18.36
N PRO A 57 -7.76 2.95 18.98
CA PRO A 57 -7.88 2.48 20.37
C PRO A 57 -7.30 1.07 20.51
N THR A 58 -6.51 0.84 21.54
CA THR A 58 -5.71 -0.38 21.71
C THR A 58 -6.55 -1.64 21.95
N ASP A 59 -7.77 -1.46 22.46
CA ASP A 59 -8.77 -2.52 22.72
C ASP A 59 -9.65 -2.86 21.50
N LYS A 60 -9.52 -2.09 20.41
CA LYS A 60 -10.34 -2.29 19.22
C LYS A 60 -9.67 -3.23 18.24
N THR A 61 -10.46 -4.20 17.80
CA THR A 61 -10.09 -5.11 16.72
C THR A 61 -9.87 -4.36 15.41
N ILE A 62 -8.76 -4.67 14.78
CA ILE A 62 -8.38 -4.27 13.43
C ILE A 62 -8.25 -5.50 12.56
N SER A 63 -8.59 -5.40 11.28
CA SER A 63 -8.56 -6.59 10.42
C SER A 63 -8.23 -6.26 8.97
N TRP A 64 -7.69 -7.26 8.28
CA TRP A 64 -7.32 -7.21 6.87
C TRP A 64 -7.82 -8.44 6.14
N GLU A 65 -8.23 -8.22 4.89
CA GLU A 65 -8.44 -9.27 3.90
C GLU A 65 -7.13 -9.48 3.14
N ILE A 66 -6.79 -10.73 2.90
CA ILE A 66 -5.55 -11.14 2.25
C ILE A 66 -5.88 -12.07 1.10
N TYR A 67 -5.15 -11.97 0.01
CA TYR A 67 -5.08 -12.99 -1.02
C TYR A 67 -3.63 -13.42 -1.19
N LEU A 68 -3.38 -14.71 -1.07
CA LEU A 68 -2.08 -15.32 -1.31
C LEU A 68 -1.98 -15.75 -2.77
N PRO A 69 -0.90 -15.39 -3.50
CA PRO A 69 -0.78 -15.72 -4.91
C PRO A 69 -0.79 -17.22 -5.14
N GLY A 70 -1.54 -17.66 -6.16
CA GLY A 70 -1.70 -19.06 -6.56
C GLY A 70 -0.75 -19.47 -7.67
N ASN A 71 0.55 -19.26 -7.51
CA ASN A 71 1.56 -19.63 -8.49
C ASN A 71 2.62 -20.60 -7.90
N ASP A 72 3.40 -21.22 -8.79
CA ASP A 72 4.46 -22.18 -8.44
C ASP A 72 5.84 -21.50 -8.27
N SER A 73 5.88 -20.18 -8.01
CA SER A 73 7.13 -19.46 -7.83
C SER A 73 7.89 -19.97 -6.62
N SER A 74 9.18 -20.23 -6.79
CA SER A 74 10.11 -20.54 -5.70
C SER A 74 10.60 -19.29 -4.96
N GLU A 75 10.32 -18.08 -5.50
CA GLU A 75 10.69 -16.82 -4.88
C GLU A 75 9.66 -16.40 -3.83
N ALA A 76 10.13 -15.73 -2.78
CA ALA A 76 9.24 -15.10 -1.82
C ALA A 76 8.38 -14.04 -2.53
N PRO A 77 7.04 -14.03 -2.31
CA PRO A 77 6.15 -13.06 -2.95
C PRO A 77 6.45 -11.63 -2.47
N GLY A 78 6.22 -10.66 -3.34
CA GLY A 78 6.12 -9.26 -2.94
C GLY A 78 4.81 -8.97 -2.20
N VAL A 79 4.56 -7.69 -1.87
CA VAL A 79 3.34 -7.27 -1.16
C VAL A 79 2.65 -6.11 -1.89
N PHE A 80 1.35 -6.25 -2.12
CA PHE A 80 0.47 -5.21 -2.66
C PHE A 80 -0.53 -4.76 -1.58
N VAL A 81 -0.23 -3.63 -0.92
CA VAL A 81 -1.10 -3.04 0.11
C VAL A 81 -2.15 -2.17 -0.57
N TYR A 82 -3.42 -2.51 -0.43
CA TYR A 82 -4.51 -1.77 -1.05
C TYR A 82 -5.35 -0.96 -0.04
N ILE A 83 -5.56 0.32 -0.35
CA ILE A 83 -6.37 1.23 0.45
C ILE A 83 -7.71 1.47 -0.25
N SER A 84 -8.73 0.78 0.23
CA SER A 84 -10.08 0.86 -0.32
C SER A 84 -10.78 2.19 0.04
N PRO A 85 -11.56 2.81 -0.86
CA PRO A 85 -12.49 3.88 -0.48
C PRO A 85 -13.73 3.35 0.25
N ARG A 86 -13.95 2.03 0.22
CA ARG A 86 -15.06 1.32 0.89
C ARG A 86 -14.62 0.77 2.24
N ALA A 87 -15.58 0.30 3.02
CA ALA A 87 -15.29 -0.31 4.33
C ALA A 87 -14.64 -1.71 4.23
N SER A 88 -14.73 -2.36 3.08
CA SER A 88 -14.12 -3.68 2.84
C SER A 88 -12.77 -3.56 2.17
N GLY A 89 -11.80 -4.32 2.66
CA GLY A 89 -10.48 -4.50 2.08
C GLY A 89 -10.36 -5.66 1.10
N LYS A 90 -11.46 -6.33 0.75
CA LYS A 90 -11.43 -7.52 -0.13
C LYS A 90 -10.89 -7.20 -1.52
N ILE A 91 -10.09 -8.12 -2.05
CA ILE A 91 -9.65 -8.10 -3.44
C ILE A 91 -10.84 -8.30 -4.38
N ILE A 92 -10.85 -7.62 -5.52
CA ILE A 92 -11.81 -7.90 -6.59
C ILE A 92 -11.33 -9.09 -7.44
N SER A 93 -12.28 -9.88 -7.96
CA SER A 93 -11.97 -11.12 -8.67
C SER A 93 -10.94 -10.96 -9.81
N PRO A 94 -11.05 -9.97 -10.72
CA PRO A 94 -10.08 -9.83 -11.83
C PRO A 94 -8.64 -9.56 -11.39
N TRP A 95 -8.43 -9.01 -10.19
CA TRP A 95 -7.08 -8.70 -9.71
C TRP A 95 -6.33 -9.90 -9.13
N ARG A 96 -7.03 -11.02 -8.88
CA ARG A 96 -6.39 -12.25 -8.38
C ARG A 96 -5.37 -12.79 -9.39
N GLU A 97 -5.75 -12.85 -10.66
CA GLU A 97 -4.86 -13.28 -11.74
C GLU A 97 -3.61 -12.40 -11.85
N VAL A 98 -3.75 -11.11 -11.55
CA VAL A 98 -2.61 -10.19 -11.51
C VAL A 98 -1.69 -10.51 -10.33
N MET A 99 -2.25 -10.74 -9.15
CA MET A 99 -1.46 -11.12 -7.97
C MET A 99 -0.75 -12.46 -8.18
N ASP A 100 -1.41 -13.42 -8.80
CA ASP A 100 -0.83 -14.72 -9.13
C ASP A 100 0.35 -14.57 -10.09
N ARG A 101 0.16 -13.82 -11.17
CA ARG A 101 1.18 -13.62 -12.19
C ARG A 101 2.40 -12.86 -11.64
N GLU A 102 2.18 -11.80 -10.89
CA GLU A 102 3.23 -10.93 -10.37
C GLU A 102 3.85 -11.44 -9.05
N ASN A 103 3.40 -12.59 -8.57
CA ASN A 103 3.81 -13.17 -7.28
C ASN A 103 3.70 -12.16 -6.12
N LEU A 104 2.49 -11.59 -5.94
CA LEU A 104 2.22 -10.57 -4.93
C LEU A 104 1.16 -11.03 -3.93
N ILE A 105 1.45 -10.92 -2.64
CA ILE A 105 0.43 -11.00 -1.59
C ILE A 105 -0.38 -9.70 -1.63
N TYR A 106 -1.69 -9.80 -1.86
CA TYR A 106 -2.59 -8.67 -1.67
C TYR A 106 -3.02 -8.57 -0.21
N ILE A 107 -3.06 -7.36 0.32
CA ILE A 107 -3.61 -7.08 1.65
C ILE A 107 -4.37 -5.76 1.67
N GLY A 108 -5.63 -5.80 2.12
CA GLY A 108 -6.49 -4.62 2.24
C GLY A 108 -7.15 -4.51 3.60
N ALA A 109 -7.10 -3.33 4.22
CA ALA A 109 -7.67 -3.11 5.55
C ALA A 109 -9.20 -3.00 5.51
N ASN A 110 -9.88 -3.67 6.45
CA ASN A 110 -11.31 -3.51 6.70
C ASN A 110 -11.59 -2.25 7.54
N LYS A 111 -12.82 -1.75 7.46
CA LYS A 111 -13.30 -0.57 8.19
C LYS A 111 -12.38 0.65 8.02
N SER A 112 -11.79 0.79 6.80
CA SER A 112 -10.80 1.82 6.43
C SER A 112 -11.25 2.67 5.23
N GLY A 113 -12.55 2.81 4.99
CA GLY A 113 -13.09 3.57 3.85
C GLY A 113 -13.03 5.09 4.01
N ASN A 114 -13.58 5.83 3.03
CA ASN A 114 -13.50 7.31 2.95
C ASN A 114 -14.10 8.07 4.15
N ARG A 115 -14.95 7.43 4.94
CA ARG A 115 -15.54 8.03 6.17
C ARG A 115 -14.59 7.97 7.37
N ILE A 116 -13.45 7.30 7.23
CA ILE A 116 -12.45 7.14 8.29
C ILE A 116 -11.36 8.20 8.12
N HIS A 117 -10.92 8.76 9.23
CA HIS A 117 -9.87 9.78 9.24
C HIS A 117 -8.59 9.28 8.55
N THR A 118 -7.97 10.14 7.75
CA THR A 118 -6.80 9.81 6.92
C THR A 118 -5.68 9.15 7.71
N ASN A 119 -5.31 9.68 8.88
CA ASN A 119 -4.23 9.11 9.70
C ASN A 119 -4.51 7.67 10.11
N ARG A 120 -5.77 7.32 10.42
CA ARG A 120 -6.14 5.94 10.76
C ARG A 120 -5.99 5.01 9.56
N ARG A 121 -6.38 5.48 8.38
CA ARG A 121 -6.22 4.72 7.12
C ARG A 121 -4.75 4.48 6.79
N MET A 122 -3.90 5.49 7.00
CA MET A 122 -2.45 5.36 6.82
C MET A 122 -1.85 4.36 7.82
N VAL A 123 -2.22 4.45 9.10
CA VAL A 123 -1.78 3.48 10.13
C VAL A 123 -2.21 2.06 9.76
N PHE A 124 -3.43 1.85 9.26
CA PHE A 124 -3.87 0.53 8.84
C PHE A 124 -3.09 -0.01 7.64
N ALA A 125 -2.69 0.84 6.70
CA ALA A 125 -1.85 0.44 5.57
C ALA A 125 -0.42 0.05 6.01
N THR A 126 0.17 0.78 6.96
CA THR A 126 1.50 0.44 7.47
C THR A 126 1.49 -0.77 8.41
N LEU A 127 0.47 -0.91 9.25
CA LEU A 127 0.31 -2.08 10.12
C LEU A 127 0.03 -3.38 9.33
N ALA A 128 -0.49 -3.28 8.10
CA ALA A 128 -0.68 -4.42 7.21
C ALA A 128 0.61 -5.23 7.02
N ILE A 129 1.75 -4.55 6.88
CA ILE A 129 3.06 -5.21 6.72
C ILE A 129 3.43 -5.99 7.98
N LYS A 130 3.25 -5.38 9.16
CA LYS A 130 3.50 -6.09 10.43
C LYS A 130 2.56 -7.28 10.61
N ALA A 131 1.28 -7.12 10.26
CA ALA A 131 0.31 -8.20 10.33
C ALA A 131 0.69 -9.38 9.40
N LEU A 132 1.12 -9.11 8.18
CA LEU A 132 1.63 -10.14 7.27
C LEU A 132 2.86 -10.85 7.85
N ALA A 133 3.83 -10.11 8.38
CA ALA A 133 5.08 -10.65 8.91
C ALA A 133 4.88 -11.61 10.11
N THR A 134 3.70 -11.59 10.76
CA THR A 134 3.38 -12.56 11.81
C THR A 134 3.03 -13.95 11.27
N ARG A 135 2.73 -14.08 9.97
CA ARG A 135 2.19 -15.32 9.38
C ARG A 135 2.86 -15.75 8.08
N TYR A 136 3.43 -14.82 7.32
CA TYR A 136 3.91 -15.08 5.97
C TYR A 136 5.30 -14.52 5.75
N LEU A 137 6.10 -15.23 4.97
CA LEU A 137 7.35 -14.72 4.42
C LEU A 137 7.04 -13.96 3.13
N PHE A 138 7.70 -12.83 2.93
CA PHE A 138 7.59 -12.02 1.71
C PHE A 138 8.90 -11.27 1.44
N ASP A 139 9.08 -10.83 0.20
CA ASP A 139 10.23 -10.02 -0.21
C ASP A 139 9.97 -8.53 0.10
N ALA A 140 10.65 -8.01 1.12
CA ALA A 140 10.54 -6.61 1.53
C ALA A 140 11.09 -5.60 0.49
N ARG A 141 11.75 -6.08 -0.57
CA ARG A 141 12.20 -5.23 -1.69
C ARG A 141 11.11 -5.01 -2.75
N LYS A 142 10.02 -5.77 -2.68
CA LYS A 142 8.91 -5.76 -3.64
C LYS A 142 7.61 -5.34 -2.94
N MET A 143 7.60 -4.13 -2.32
CA MET A 143 6.41 -3.62 -1.62
C MET A 143 5.78 -2.45 -2.35
N ILE A 144 4.51 -2.63 -2.72
CA ILE A 144 3.69 -1.65 -3.44
C ILE A 144 2.54 -1.20 -2.55
N VAL A 145 2.30 0.11 -2.49
CA VAL A 145 1.06 0.64 -1.92
C VAL A 145 0.15 1.16 -3.04
N SER A 146 -1.12 0.85 -2.94
CA SER A 146 -2.12 1.26 -3.93
C SER A 146 -3.42 1.69 -3.25
N GLY A 147 -4.27 2.35 -4.01
CA GLY A 147 -5.61 2.68 -3.57
C GLY A 147 -6.42 3.35 -4.66
N PHE A 148 -7.74 3.28 -4.51
CA PHE A 148 -8.69 3.86 -5.45
C PHE A 148 -9.35 5.12 -4.88
N SER A 149 -9.49 6.18 -5.68
CA SER A 149 -10.20 7.42 -5.34
C SER A 149 -9.64 8.03 -4.04
N GLY A 150 -10.42 8.20 -3.00
CA GLY A 150 -9.94 8.63 -1.69
C GLY A 150 -8.93 7.65 -1.06
N GLY A 151 -8.89 6.38 -1.49
CA GLY A 151 -7.83 5.43 -1.14
C GLY A 151 -6.51 5.75 -1.82
N GLY A 152 -6.54 6.14 -3.10
CA GLY A 152 -5.36 6.57 -3.86
C GLY A 152 -4.72 7.83 -3.26
N ARG A 153 -5.54 8.79 -2.81
CA ARG A 153 -5.06 9.97 -2.08
C ARG A 153 -4.35 9.60 -0.78
N VAL A 154 -4.84 8.59 -0.05
CA VAL A 154 -4.16 8.10 1.15
C VAL A 154 -2.90 7.32 0.79
N ALA A 155 -2.93 6.51 -0.28
CA ALA A 155 -1.77 5.77 -0.75
C ALA A 155 -0.60 6.71 -1.12
N SER A 156 -0.88 7.86 -1.75
CA SER A 156 0.15 8.85 -2.07
C SER A 156 0.79 9.47 -0.82
N LEU A 157 0.02 9.67 0.24
CA LEU A 157 0.57 10.10 1.53
C LEU A 157 1.41 8.99 2.20
N VAL A 158 0.96 7.74 2.14
CA VAL A 158 1.73 6.61 2.68
C VAL A 158 3.04 6.44 1.94
N ALA A 159 3.03 6.43 0.60
CA ALA A 159 4.24 6.29 -0.22
C ALA A 159 5.26 7.41 0.04
N SER A 160 4.80 8.65 0.27
CA SER A 160 5.69 9.78 0.55
C SER A 160 6.20 9.84 1.99
N GLN A 161 5.46 9.28 2.96
CA GLN A 161 5.88 9.28 4.36
C GLN A 161 6.70 8.05 4.76
N TYR A 162 6.60 6.96 4.01
CA TYR A 162 7.32 5.70 4.23
C TYR A 162 8.00 5.20 2.94
N PRO A 163 8.84 6.07 2.31
CA PRO A 163 9.46 5.74 1.03
C PRO A 163 10.48 4.59 1.13
N GLU A 164 10.99 4.32 2.33
CA GLU A 164 11.87 3.20 2.64
C GLU A 164 11.14 1.86 2.69
N VAL A 165 9.81 1.89 2.90
CA VAL A 165 8.96 0.69 2.98
C VAL A 165 8.38 0.35 1.61
N PHE A 166 7.84 1.37 0.92
CA PHE A 166 7.14 1.18 -0.35
C PHE A 166 7.99 1.73 -1.50
N GLN A 167 8.59 0.82 -2.27
CA GLN A 167 9.41 1.16 -3.43
C GLN A 167 8.57 1.53 -4.65
N GLY A 168 7.27 1.18 -4.65
CA GLY A 168 6.35 1.50 -5.71
C GLY A 168 4.97 1.90 -5.21
N ALA A 169 4.25 2.70 -6.01
CA ALA A 169 2.86 3.02 -5.72
C ALA A 169 2.01 3.13 -6.99
N VAL A 170 0.75 2.62 -6.91
CA VAL A 170 -0.29 2.80 -7.94
C VAL A 170 -1.43 3.63 -7.38
N TYR A 171 -1.60 4.84 -7.88
CA TYR A 171 -2.69 5.73 -7.51
C TYR A 171 -3.81 5.64 -8.55
N ILE A 172 -4.96 5.07 -8.15
CA ILE A 172 -6.07 4.82 -9.05
C ILE A 172 -7.14 5.89 -8.85
N CYS A 173 -7.37 6.72 -9.86
CA CYS A 173 -8.41 7.75 -9.88
C CYS A 173 -8.37 8.74 -8.70
N GLY A 174 -7.19 8.97 -8.11
CA GLY A 174 -7.00 9.91 -7.01
C GLY A 174 -5.59 9.85 -6.43
N ALA A 175 -4.93 10.99 -6.34
CA ALA A 175 -3.62 11.15 -5.74
C ALA A 175 -3.49 12.54 -5.11
N ASN A 176 -2.57 12.69 -4.15
CA ASN A 176 -2.14 13.97 -3.63
C ASN A 176 -0.67 14.18 -3.97
N PHE A 177 -0.30 15.44 -4.22
CA PHE A 177 1.10 15.82 -4.26
C PHE A 177 1.65 15.92 -2.83
N TRP A 178 2.85 15.38 -2.58
CA TRP A 178 3.51 15.56 -1.28
C TRP A 178 4.04 17.00 -1.15
N LYS A 179 4.04 17.47 0.08
CA LYS A 179 4.73 18.70 0.44
C LYS A 179 6.03 18.33 1.15
N GLU A 180 7.07 19.15 1.00
CA GLU A 180 8.39 18.92 1.61
C GLU A 180 8.34 18.62 3.12
N ASN A 181 7.40 19.21 3.83
CA ASN A 181 7.21 18.98 5.26
C ASN A 181 6.45 17.70 5.61
N GLN A 182 5.99 16.93 4.63
CA GLN A 182 5.24 15.68 4.82
C GLN A 182 6.07 14.43 4.55
N THR A 183 7.25 14.58 3.94
CA THR A 183 8.21 13.48 3.81
C THR A 183 9.49 13.79 4.57
N ARG A 184 10.12 12.75 5.09
CA ARG A 184 11.40 12.86 5.82
C ARG A 184 12.59 12.60 4.93
N ASP A 185 12.37 11.88 3.84
CA ASP A 185 13.39 11.45 2.92
C ASP A 185 12.93 11.70 1.49
N VAL A 186 13.14 12.96 1.04
CA VAL A 186 12.78 13.38 -0.32
C VAL A 186 13.61 12.60 -1.34
N GLU A 187 14.90 12.37 -1.07
CA GLU A 187 15.79 11.66 -2.00
C GLU A 187 15.26 10.24 -2.26
N ARG A 188 14.81 9.55 -1.21
CA ARG A 188 14.23 8.23 -1.34
C ARG A 188 12.92 8.25 -2.12
N VAL A 189 12.04 9.23 -1.86
CA VAL A 189 10.81 9.42 -2.65
C VAL A 189 11.15 9.58 -4.13
N LEU A 190 12.17 10.36 -4.48
CA LEU A 190 12.56 10.61 -5.87
C LEU A 190 13.14 9.37 -6.57
N GLN A 191 13.65 8.40 -5.82
CA GLN A 191 14.15 7.13 -6.35
C GLN A 191 13.03 6.11 -6.60
N ASN A 192 11.91 6.22 -5.88
CA ASN A 192 10.79 5.30 -5.98
C ASN A 192 10.01 5.47 -7.28
N ARG A 193 9.16 4.50 -7.60
CA ARG A 193 8.39 4.46 -8.86
C ARG A 193 6.90 4.69 -8.57
N PHE A 194 6.25 5.47 -9.44
CA PHE A 194 4.85 5.86 -9.25
C PHE A 194 4.04 5.69 -10.52
N VAL A 195 2.85 5.11 -10.41
CA VAL A 195 1.88 5.04 -11.50
C VAL A 195 0.62 5.81 -11.12
N PHE A 196 0.27 6.78 -11.96
CA PHE A 196 -0.98 7.54 -11.90
C PHE A 196 -1.95 6.92 -12.91
N LEU A 197 -2.87 6.09 -12.44
CA LEU A 197 -3.82 5.37 -13.27
C LEU A 197 -5.20 6.03 -13.19
N THR A 198 -5.77 6.42 -14.32
CA THR A 198 -7.07 7.10 -14.41
C THR A 198 -7.73 6.81 -15.76
N GLY A 199 -9.00 7.14 -15.91
CA GLY A 199 -9.73 6.93 -17.16
C GLY A 199 -9.95 8.20 -17.97
N THR A 200 -10.18 8.06 -19.29
CA THR A 200 -10.53 9.20 -20.15
C THR A 200 -11.87 9.82 -19.78
N GLN A 201 -12.75 9.10 -19.07
CA GLN A 201 -14.05 9.56 -18.59
C GLN A 201 -14.09 9.75 -17.06
N ASP A 202 -12.93 9.66 -16.39
CA ASP A 202 -12.83 9.91 -14.95
C ASP A 202 -12.93 11.42 -14.67
N PHE A 203 -13.82 11.81 -13.76
CA PHE A 203 -13.96 13.22 -13.34
C PHE A 203 -12.71 13.75 -12.64
N ASN A 204 -11.82 12.88 -12.14
CA ASN A 204 -10.53 13.26 -11.57
C ASN A 204 -9.38 13.30 -12.61
N LEU A 205 -9.62 13.04 -13.90
CA LEU A 205 -8.56 12.98 -14.92
C LEU A 205 -7.64 14.21 -14.90
N LEU A 206 -8.21 15.41 -14.85
CA LEU A 206 -7.40 16.65 -14.86
C LEU A 206 -6.58 16.80 -13.59
N GLU A 207 -7.12 16.42 -12.43
CA GLU A 207 -6.39 16.44 -11.17
C GLU A 207 -5.25 15.42 -11.19
N MET A 208 -5.51 14.21 -11.67
CA MET A 208 -4.50 13.15 -11.80
C MET A 208 -3.34 13.59 -12.71
N ARG A 209 -3.62 14.23 -13.85
CA ARG A 209 -2.61 14.78 -14.76
C ARG A 209 -1.75 15.84 -14.07
N ARG A 210 -2.37 16.81 -13.39
CA ARG A 210 -1.66 17.87 -12.67
C ARG A 210 -0.79 17.31 -11.55
N THR A 211 -1.31 16.34 -10.80
CA THR A 211 -0.54 15.71 -9.73
C THR A 211 0.67 14.95 -10.29
N TYR A 212 0.51 14.24 -11.39
CA TYR A 212 1.61 13.59 -12.11
C TYR A 212 2.67 14.60 -12.58
N GLU A 213 2.25 15.72 -13.18
CA GLU A 213 3.15 16.80 -13.62
C GLU A 213 3.94 17.37 -12.44
N HIS A 214 3.28 17.62 -11.29
CA HIS A 214 3.95 18.08 -10.08
C HIS A 214 4.99 17.06 -9.55
N TYR A 215 4.74 15.75 -9.69
CA TYR A 215 5.74 14.73 -9.35
C TYR A 215 6.98 14.83 -10.25
N LEU A 216 6.79 14.98 -11.56
CA LEU A 216 7.88 15.15 -12.52
C LEU A 216 8.67 16.44 -12.27
N GLU A 217 7.99 17.56 -12.05
CA GLU A 217 8.59 18.87 -11.73
C GLU A 217 9.41 18.81 -10.43
N ALA A 218 8.94 18.06 -9.43
CA ALA A 218 9.66 17.83 -8.18
C ALA A 218 10.85 16.87 -8.31
N GLY A 219 11.05 16.24 -9.50
CA GLY A 219 12.17 15.35 -9.78
C GLY A 219 11.87 13.85 -9.65
N ALA A 220 10.64 13.45 -9.35
CA ALA A 220 10.23 12.04 -9.33
C ALA A 220 10.06 11.49 -10.77
N LYS A 221 11.19 11.36 -11.48
CA LYS A 221 11.24 11.02 -12.91
C LYS A 221 10.75 9.59 -13.20
N ASN A 222 10.80 8.71 -12.21
CA ASN A 222 10.29 7.34 -12.30
C ASN A 222 8.78 7.31 -12.07
N SER A 223 8.06 8.17 -12.78
CA SER A 223 6.60 8.26 -12.71
C SER A 223 5.97 8.01 -14.08
N MET A 224 4.84 7.31 -14.11
CA MET A 224 4.06 7.04 -15.32
C MET A 224 2.62 7.52 -15.14
N LEU A 225 2.06 8.16 -16.16
CA LEU A 225 0.63 8.43 -16.26
C LEU A 225 -0.01 7.42 -17.22
N LEU A 226 -0.88 6.56 -16.70
CA LEU A 226 -1.61 5.56 -17.46
C LEU A 226 -3.09 5.96 -17.56
N VAL A 227 -3.49 6.42 -18.75
CA VAL A 227 -4.86 6.86 -19.03
C VAL A 227 -5.61 5.78 -19.81
N VAL A 228 -6.63 5.19 -19.18
CA VAL A 228 -7.39 4.06 -19.72
C VAL A 228 -8.51 4.59 -20.62
N PRO A 229 -8.55 4.26 -21.91
CA PRO A 229 -9.63 4.67 -22.80
C PRO A 229 -11.01 4.17 -22.33
N GLY A 230 -11.99 5.06 -22.27
CA GLY A 230 -13.38 4.75 -21.89
C GLY A 230 -13.61 4.46 -20.40
N MET A 231 -12.58 4.31 -19.58
CA MET A 231 -12.74 4.09 -18.15
C MET A 231 -13.27 5.36 -17.47
N SER A 232 -14.34 5.21 -16.71
CA SER A 232 -14.89 6.25 -15.84
C SER A 232 -14.17 6.25 -14.48
N HIS A 233 -14.81 6.82 -13.44
CA HIS A 233 -14.27 6.77 -12.07
C HIS A 233 -14.47 5.37 -11.48
N ASP A 234 -13.67 4.39 -11.92
CA ASP A 234 -13.78 3.00 -11.57
C ASP A 234 -12.40 2.34 -11.39
N LEU A 235 -12.40 1.08 -10.95
CA LEU A 235 -11.20 0.26 -10.87
C LEU A 235 -10.78 -0.20 -12.27
N PRO A 236 -9.47 -0.25 -12.57
CA PRO A 236 -9.00 -0.80 -13.84
C PRO A 236 -9.24 -2.30 -13.91
N ASP A 237 -9.33 -2.81 -15.14
CA ASP A 237 -9.26 -4.24 -15.40
C ASP A 237 -7.87 -4.82 -15.06
N ALA A 238 -7.75 -6.15 -15.20
CA ALA A 238 -6.51 -6.87 -14.92
C ALA A 238 -5.34 -6.40 -15.80
N ASP A 239 -5.59 -6.14 -17.09
CA ASP A 239 -4.54 -5.79 -18.05
C ASP A 239 -3.88 -4.43 -17.72
N TYR A 240 -4.70 -3.44 -17.33
CA TYR A 240 -4.16 -2.12 -16.95
C TYR A 240 -3.50 -2.14 -15.57
N LEU A 241 -4.01 -2.94 -14.63
CA LEU A 241 -3.33 -3.11 -13.34
C LEU A 241 -1.98 -3.81 -13.54
N THR A 242 -1.93 -4.82 -14.42
CA THR A 242 -0.67 -5.48 -14.81
C THR A 242 0.34 -4.50 -15.34
N LYS A 243 -0.03 -3.71 -16.38
CA LYS A 243 0.87 -2.70 -16.94
C LYS A 243 1.42 -1.73 -15.89
N ALA A 244 0.59 -1.40 -14.89
CA ALA A 244 1.00 -0.54 -13.79
C ALA A 244 2.03 -1.25 -12.89
N ILE A 245 1.83 -2.52 -12.56
CA ILE A 245 2.75 -3.30 -11.72
C ILE A 245 4.04 -3.61 -12.48
N ASP A 246 3.97 -4.04 -13.74
CA ASP A 246 5.15 -4.27 -14.59
C ASP A 246 6.06 -3.04 -14.59
N TYR A 247 5.50 -1.85 -14.82
CA TYR A 247 6.27 -0.61 -14.75
C TYR A 247 6.95 -0.42 -13.39
N LEU A 248 6.28 -0.73 -12.28
CA LEU A 248 6.88 -0.59 -10.95
C LEU A 248 8.00 -1.60 -10.71
N MET A 249 7.91 -2.79 -11.29
CA MET A 249 8.88 -3.87 -11.12
C MET A 249 10.06 -3.76 -12.09
N GLU A 250 9.93 -3.03 -13.21
CA GLU A 250 11.03 -2.73 -14.12
C GLU A 250 12.15 -1.96 -13.40
N GLY A 251 13.29 -2.59 -13.16
CA GLY A 251 14.43 -1.98 -12.47
C GLY A 251 14.44 -2.20 -10.96
N ALA A 252 13.55 -3.05 -10.42
CA ALA A 252 13.80 -3.64 -9.11
C ALA A 252 15.10 -4.46 -9.20
N PRO A 253 16.05 -4.33 -8.25
CA PRO A 253 17.25 -5.17 -8.26
C PRO A 253 16.85 -6.64 -8.15
N PRO A 254 17.53 -7.54 -8.87
CA PRO A 254 17.28 -8.97 -8.84
C PRO A 254 17.45 -9.55 -7.44
#